data_730ded79850d35b95681aec71fe97dec
#
_entry.id   730ded79850d35b95681aec71fe97dec
#
_cell.length_a   1.000
_cell.length_b   1.000
_cell.length_c   1.000
_cell.angle_alpha   90.00
_cell.angle_beta   90.00
_cell.angle_gamma   90.00
#
_symmetry.space_group_name_H-M   'P 1'
#
loop_
_entity.id
_entity.type
_entity.pdbx_description
1 polymer ?
#
loop_
_entity_poly.entity_id
_entity_poly.type
_entity_poly.pdbx_seq_one_letter_code
_entity_poly.pdbx_strand_id
1 'polypeptide(L)'
;MIQLENVQKSYGQTKVLKGIDLQIQDQDDVVILGPSGSGKSTLLNVLSGLEKVDEGHILIQGQDLSLLTNAQLTAFRRKKIAFIFQQYYLLTNLTVRQNVKMGADLANNHDFLQIIEDLGLGDKLDKYPSELSGGEQQRVSIARALAKKPEILFLDEPTGALDEETGRKILDYIWKLKEKLGFTLIMVTHNQNIADMARTIIRVNSGKIIEVVTNDQPQTAYEIGW
;
A
#
# COMPACT_ATOMS: atom_id res chain seq x y z
N MET A 1 -10.91 6.30 -10.14
CA MET A 1 -11.88 6.18 -9.03
C MET A 1 -12.01 4.73 -8.62
N ILE A 2 -12.02 4.46 -7.33
CA ILE A 2 -12.27 3.14 -6.72
C ILE A 2 -13.64 3.23 -6.01
N GLN A 3 -14.50 2.25 -6.23
CA GLN A 3 -15.84 2.22 -5.65
C GLN A 3 -16.13 0.82 -5.12
N LEU A 4 -16.59 0.76 -3.89
CA LEU A 4 -17.08 -0.44 -3.21
C LEU A 4 -18.57 -0.33 -3.03
N GLU A 5 -19.30 -1.41 -3.34
CA GLU A 5 -20.75 -1.50 -3.21
C GLU A 5 -21.10 -2.74 -2.41
N ASN A 6 -21.60 -2.54 -1.18
CA ASN A 6 -22.03 -3.59 -0.25
C ASN A 6 -21.01 -4.74 -0.10
N VAL A 7 -19.72 -4.42 -0.02
CA VAL A 7 -18.65 -5.41 0.02
C VAL A 7 -18.67 -6.20 1.32
N GLN A 8 -18.74 -7.53 1.21
CA GLN A 8 -18.75 -8.45 2.34
C GLN A 8 -17.64 -9.49 2.21
N LYS A 9 -17.04 -9.85 3.35
CA LYS A 9 -16.00 -10.89 3.42
C LYS A 9 -16.09 -11.64 4.72
N SER A 10 -16.01 -12.97 4.63
CA SER A 10 -16.03 -13.88 5.78
C SER A 10 -14.88 -14.88 5.72
N TYR A 11 -14.45 -15.36 6.87
CA TYR A 11 -13.53 -16.48 7.02
C TYR A 11 -14.21 -17.52 7.91
N GLY A 12 -14.59 -18.65 7.30
CA GLY A 12 -15.45 -19.63 7.96
C GLY A 12 -16.78 -19.01 8.39
N GLN A 13 -17.08 -19.03 9.69
CA GLN A 13 -18.31 -18.44 10.23
C GLN A 13 -18.15 -16.96 10.66
N THR A 14 -16.94 -16.41 10.58
CA THR A 14 -16.67 -15.04 11.03
C THR A 14 -16.79 -14.06 9.89
N LYS A 15 -17.83 -13.20 9.94
CA LYS A 15 -18.01 -12.09 9.00
C LYS A 15 -17.10 -10.92 9.37
N VAL A 16 -16.07 -10.68 8.56
CA VAL A 16 -15.04 -9.66 8.83
C VAL A 16 -15.41 -8.33 8.18
N LEU A 17 -15.85 -8.31 6.92
CA LEU A 17 -16.42 -7.11 6.29
C LEU A 17 -17.93 -7.28 6.17
N LYS A 18 -18.68 -6.24 6.59
CA LYS A 18 -20.13 -6.34 6.85
C LYS A 18 -20.93 -5.34 6.01
N GLY A 19 -20.70 -5.34 4.70
CA GLY A 19 -21.34 -4.40 3.77
C GLY A 19 -20.63 -3.05 3.81
N ILE A 20 -19.49 -2.98 3.12
CA ILE A 20 -18.69 -1.76 2.97
C ILE A 20 -19.12 -1.04 1.70
N ASP A 21 -19.53 0.20 1.85
CA ASP A 21 -19.74 1.17 0.77
C ASP A 21 -18.67 2.26 0.91
N LEU A 22 -17.92 2.53 -0.17
CA LEU A 22 -16.82 3.49 -0.15
C LEU A 22 -16.53 3.99 -1.55
N GLN A 23 -16.14 5.26 -1.66
CA GLN A 23 -15.58 5.84 -2.88
C GLN A 23 -14.23 6.51 -2.56
N ILE A 24 -13.23 6.24 -3.41
CA ILE A 24 -11.90 6.87 -3.34
C ILE A 24 -11.63 7.47 -4.72
N GLN A 25 -11.23 8.73 -4.74
CA GLN A 25 -10.90 9.43 -5.97
C GLN A 25 -9.54 8.97 -6.55
N ASP A 26 -9.35 9.15 -7.85
CA ASP A 26 -8.03 8.93 -8.44
C ASP A 26 -7.03 9.94 -7.86
N GLN A 27 -5.81 9.51 -7.68
CA GLN A 27 -4.71 10.31 -7.13
C GLN A 27 -4.93 10.81 -5.69
N ASP A 28 -5.91 10.24 -4.98
CA ASP A 28 -6.10 10.54 -3.56
C ASP A 28 -5.03 9.86 -2.69
N ASP A 29 -4.85 10.36 -1.49
CA ASP A 29 -4.08 9.74 -0.42
C ASP A 29 -5.02 9.42 0.74
N VAL A 30 -5.17 8.14 0.97
CA VAL A 30 -6.14 7.58 1.90
C VAL A 30 -5.44 6.81 3.01
N VAL A 31 -5.78 7.12 4.25
CA VAL A 31 -5.36 6.31 5.40
C VAL A 31 -6.57 5.65 6.05
N ILE A 32 -6.50 4.33 6.19
CA ILE A 32 -7.51 3.51 6.85
C ILE A 32 -7.05 3.21 8.28
N LEU A 33 -7.77 3.74 9.24
CA LEU A 33 -7.53 3.59 10.67
C LEU A 33 -8.52 2.64 11.32
N GLY A 34 -8.13 2.03 12.42
CA GLY A 34 -9.01 1.25 13.29
C GLY A 34 -8.22 0.34 14.24
N PRO A 35 -8.88 -0.21 15.26
CA PRO A 35 -8.25 -1.13 16.19
C PRO A 35 -7.80 -2.43 15.52
N SER A 36 -6.94 -3.20 16.20
CA SER A 36 -6.59 -4.55 15.73
C SER A 36 -7.84 -5.41 15.58
N GLY A 37 -7.90 -6.21 14.51
CA GLY A 37 -9.05 -7.06 14.22
C GLY A 37 -10.29 -6.34 13.67
N SER A 38 -10.24 -5.04 13.38
CA SER A 38 -11.39 -4.31 12.81
C SER A 38 -11.69 -4.62 11.34
N GLY A 39 -10.81 -5.35 10.64
CA GLY A 39 -10.97 -5.72 9.23
C GLY A 39 -10.15 -4.89 8.24
N LYS A 40 -9.24 -4.02 8.69
CA LYS A 40 -8.42 -3.13 7.83
C LYS A 40 -7.61 -3.88 6.78
N SER A 41 -6.79 -4.86 7.20
CA SER A 41 -5.96 -5.64 6.27
C SER A 41 -6.83 -6.48 5.32
N THR A 42 -7.98 -6.99 5.79
CA THR A 42 -8.94 -7.66 4.92
C THR A 42 -9.51 -6.69 3.88
N LEU A 43 -9.86 -5.46 4.29
CA LEU A 43 -10.34 -4.42 3.36
C LEU A 43 -9.25 -4.09 2.33
N LEU A 44 -7.99 -3.95 2.76
CA LEU A 44 -6.86 -3.72 1.87
C LEU A 44 -6.67 -4.87 0.86
N ASN A 45 -6.80 -6.12 1.32
CA ASN A 45 -6.65 -7.31 0.48
C ASN A 45 -7.75 -7.41 -0.59
N VAL A 46 -9.00 -7.13 -0.24
CA VAL A 46 -10.09 -7.17 -1.24
C VAL A 46 -9.99 -5.98 -2.21
N LEU A 47 -9.66 -4.78 -1.73
CA LEU A 47 -9.42 -3.59 -2.56
C LEU A 47 -8.32 -3.82 -3.60
N SER A 48 -7.25 -4.49 -3.21
CA SER A 48 -6.13 -4.78 -4.10
C SER A 48 -6.35 -6.00 -5.00
N GLY A 49 -7.47 -6.71 -4.84
CA GLY A 49 -7.75 -7.96 -5.56
C GLY A 49 -6.81 -9.11 -5.17
N LEU A 50 -6.15 -9.04 -4.01
CA LEU A 50 -5.43 -10.18 -3.42
C LEU A 50 -6.40 -11.24 -2.93
N GLU A 51 -7.54 -10.81 -2.41
CA GLU A 51 -8.64 -11.68 -2.02
C GLU A 51 -9.92 -11.30 -2.75
N LYS A 52 -10.75 -12.30 -3.04
CA LYS A 52 -12.09 -12.09 -3.60
C LYS A 52 -13.07 -11.73 -2.49
N VAL A 53 -14.02 -10.88 -2.80
CA VAL A 53 -15.19 -10.62 -1.97
C VAL A 53 -16.14 -11.83 -2.02
N ASP A 54 -16.93 -11.99 -0.97
CA ASP A 54 -17.98 -13.02 -0.95
C ASP A 54 -19.30 -12.47 -1.53
N GLU A 55 -19.57 -11.17 -1.28
CA GLU A 55 -20.71 -10.44 -1.84
C GLU A 55 -20.30 -8.99 -2.13
N GLY A 56 -21.06 -8.32 -3.01
CA GLY A 56 -20.81 -6.94 -3.40
C GLY A 56 -19.84 -6.80 -4.56
N HIS A 57 -19.51 -5.57 -4.90
CA HIS A 57 -18.71 -5.22 -6.06
C HIS A 57 -17.54 -4.29 -5.69
N ILE A 58 -16.42 -4.45 -6.38
CA ILE A 58 -15.27 -3.54 -6.30
C ILE A 58 -14.94 -3.08 -7.71
N LEU A 59 -15.26 -1.82 -8.00
CA LEU A 59 -14.95 -1.20 -9.27
C LEU A 59 -13.69 -0.35 -9.15
N ILE A 60 -12.70 -0.61 -9.99
CA ILE A 60 -11.51 0.24 -10.12
C ILE A 60 -11.43 0.73 -11.56
N GLN A 61 -11.54 2.04 -11.74
CA GLN A 61 -11.56 2.69 -13.06
C GLN A 61 -12.61 2.05 -14.00
N GLY A 62 -13.79 1.72 -13.46
CA GLY A 62 -14.88 1.10 -14.20
C GLY A 62 -14.77 -0.40 -14.43
N GLN A 63 -13.67 -1.04 -14.01
CA GLN A 63 -13.51 -2.49 -14.08
C GLN A 63 -13.91 -3.14 -12.75
N ASP A 64 -14.90 -4.02 -12.78
CA ASP A 64 -15.36 -4.76 -11.59
C ASP A 64 -14.43 -5.95 -11.31
N LEU A 65 -13.66 -5.87 -10.23
CA LEU A 65 -12.74 -6.91 -9.80
C LEU A 65 -13.45 -8.16 -9.30
N SER A 66 -14.69 -8.03 -8.78
CA SER A 66 -15.48 -9.15 -8.25
C SER A 66 -15.81 -10.19 -9.34
N LEU A 67 -15.92 -9.75 -10.58
CA LEU A 67 -16.25 -10.58 -11.74
C LEU A 67 -15.03 -11.21 -12.43
N LEU A 68 -13.82 -10.80 -12.05
CA LEU A 68 -12.61 -11.26 -12.71
C LEU A 68 -12.21 -12.67 -12.28
N THR A 69 -11.69 -13.43 -13.22
CA THR A 69 -11.00 -14.70 -12.93
C THR A 69 -9.67 -14.44 -12.21
N ASN A 70 -9.09 -15.46 -11.58
CA ASN A 70 -7.79 -15.32 -10.91
C ASN A 70 -6.67 -14.89 -11.88
N ALA A 71 -6.69 -15.36 -13.12
CA ALA A 71 -5.74 -14.96 -14.15
C ALA A 71 -5.88 -13.46 -14.51
N GLN A 72 -7.12 -12.99 -14.65
CA GLN A 72 -7.41 -11.57 -14.92
C GLN A 72 -7.04 -10.68 -13.74
N LEU A 73 -7.33 -11.08 -12.49
CA LEU A 73 -6.89 -10.38 -11.27
C LEU A 73 -5.35 -10.29 -11.20
N THR A 74 -4.66 -11.37 -11.56
CA THR A 74 -3.19 -11.37 -11.61
C THR A 74 -2.67 -10.39 -12.67
N ALA A 75 -3.26 -10.38 -13.86
CA ALA A 75 -2.90 -9.43 -14.91
C ALA A 75 -3.18 -7.97 -14.49
N PHE A 76 -4.32 -7.74 -13.84
CA PHE A 76 -4.70 -6.43 -13.30
C PHE A 76 -3.69 -5.94 -12.26
N ARG A 77 -3.38 -6.76 -11.24
CA ARG A 77 -2.38 -6.44 -10.21
C ARG A 77 -1.01 -6.19 -10.83
N ARG A 78 -0.61 -7.05 -11.79
CA ARG A 78 0.67 -6.89 -12.47
C ARG A 78 0.81 -5.53 -13.15
N LYS A 79 -0.25 -5.02 -13.75
CA LYS A 79 -0.24 -3.78 -14.51
C LYS A 79 -0.41 -2.53 -13.63
N LYS A 80 -1.32 -2.57 -12.65
CA LYS A 80 -1.83 -1.36 -12.01
C LYS A 80 -1.46 -1.20 -10.55
N ILE A 81 -1.20 -2.29 -9.83
CA ILE A 81 -1.11 -2.27 -8.37
C ILE A 81 0.30 -2.60 -7.91
N ALA A 82 0.81 -1.82 -6.96
CA ALA A 82 1.92 -2.27 -6.12
C ALA A 82 1.47 -2.39 -4.67
N PHE A 83 2.17 -3.23 -3.91
CA PHE A 83 1.87 -3.50 -2.53
C PHE A 83 3.15 -3.48 -1.69
N ILE A 84 3.09 -2.80 -0.55
CA ILE A 84 4.12 -2.80 0.48
C ILE A 84 3.49 -3.44 1.71
N PHE A 85 3.98 -4.62 2.07
CA PHE A 85 3.50 -5.37 3.21
C PHE A 85 4.30 -5.03 4.47
N GLN A 86 3.73 -5.28 5.62
CA GLN A 86 4.42 -5.23 6.90
C GLN A 86 5.62 -6.20 6.93
N GLN A 87 5.47 -7.40 6.36
CA GLN A 87 6.57 -8.30 6.05
C GLN A 87 7.17 -7.96 4.69
N TYR A 88 8.48 -7.99 4.57
CA TYR A 88 9.19 -7.44 3.40
C TYR A 88 9.02 -8.27 2.12
N TYR A 89 8.79 -9.59 2.25
CA TYR A 89 8.66 -10.54 1.14
C TYR A 89 9.75 -10.38 0.07
N LEU A 90 10.99 -10.17 0.51
CA LEU A 90 12.13 -10.15 -0.40
C LEU A 90 12.49 -11.57 -0.81
N LEU A 91 12.95 -11.72 -2.05
CA LEU A 91 13.52 -12.98 -2.51
C LEU A 91 14.94 -13.08 -1.94
N THR A 92 15.15 -14.03 -1.03
CA THR A 92 16.38 -14.17 -0.23
C THR A 92 17.60 -14.56 -1.06
N ASN A 93 17.38 -15.16 -2.22
CA ASN A 93 18.40 -15.55 -3.19
C ASN A 93 18.71 -14.48 -4.24
N LEU A 94 18.12 -13.31 -4.15
CA LEU A 94 18.35 -12.16 -5.03
C LEU A 94 18.97 -11.01 -4.24
N THR A 95 19.88 -10.27 -4.87
CA THR A 95 20.45 -9.05 -4.31
C THR A 95 19.44 -7.91 -4.24
N VAL A 96 19.78 -6.80 -3.59
CA VAL A 96 18.97 -5.56 -3.57
C VAL A 96 18.61 -5.13 -4.99
N ARG A 97 19.61 -4.99 -5.86
CA ARG A 97 19.43 -4.62 -7.28
C ARG A 97 18.45 -5.55 -7.97
N GLN A 98 18.60 -6.85 -7.79
CA GLN A 98 17.74 -7.86 -8.45
C GLN A 98 16.32 -7.86 -7.90
N ASN A 99 16.13 -7.72 -6.58
CA ASN A 99 14.81 -7.58 -5.97
C ASN A 99 14.05 -6.37 -6.53
N VAL A 100 14.71 -5.22 -6.63
CA VAL A 100 14.07 -3.99 -7.14
C VAL A 100 13.84 -4.08 -8.65
N LYS A 101 14.79 -4.65 -9.39
CA LYS A 101 14.67 -4.87 -10.84
C LYS A 101 13.43 -5.67 -11.22
N MET A 102 13.01 -6.64 -10.40
CA MET A 102 11.76 -7.38 -10.66
C MET A 102 10.54 -6.47 -10.75
N GLY A 103 10.44 -5.44 -9.90
CA GLY A 103 9.39 -4.43 -10.01
C GLY A 103 9.55 -3.58 -11.25
N ALA A 104 10.78 -3.13 -11.51
CA ALA A 104 11.14 -2.30 -12.65
C ALA A 104 10.82 -2.96 -14.01
N ASP A 105 11.12 -4.26 -14.14
CA ASP A 105 10.88 -5.03 -15.37
C ASP A 105 9.38 -5.10 -15.73
N LEU A 106 8.48 -5.03 -14.74
CA LEU A 106 7.03 -5.01 -14.98
C LEU A 106 6.55 -3.71 -15.64
N ALA A 107 7.29 -2.63 -15.51
CA ALA A 107 6.98 -1.30 -16.03
C ALA A 107 7.98 -0.81 -17.09
N ASN A 108 8.94 -1.65 -17.51
CA ASN A 108 10.07 -1.25 -18.35
C ASN A 108 10.79 0.00 -17.79
N ASN A 109 10.94 0.08 -16.47
CA ASN A 109 11.56 1.20 -15.79
C ASN A 109 13.08 1.04 -15.76
N HIS A 110 13.78 1.83 -16.57
CA HIS A 110 15.24 1.81 -16.66
C HIS A 110 15.91 2.66 -15.57
N ASP A 111 15.17 3.55 -14.90
CA ASP A 111 15.70 4.50 -13.91
C ASP A 111 15.54 3.98 -12.45
N PHE A 112 15.32 2.68 -12.27
CA PHE A 112 15.05 2.10 -10.95
C PHE A 112 16.24 2.21 -9.97
N LEU A 113 17.46 2.38 -10.46
CA LEU A 113 18.64 2.59 -9.62
C LEU A 113 18.56 3.89 -8.83
N GLN A 114 17.98 4.96 -9.42
CA GLN A 114 17.78 6.21 -8.71
C GLN A 114 16.84 6.03 -7.49
N ILE A 115 15.81 5.19 -7.60
CA ILE A 115 14.92 4.87 -6.47
C ILE A 115 15.69 4.18 -5.35
N ILE A 116 16.64 3.30 -5.68
CA ILE A 116 17.48 2.63 -4.69
C ILE A 116 18.39 3.64 -3.98
N GLU A 117 18.98 4.56 -4.73
CA GLU A 117 19.84 5.63 -4.18
C GLU A 117 19.06 6.59 -3.30
N ASP A 118 17.90 7.05 -3.75
CA ASP A 118 17.01 7.96 -2.99
C ASP A 118 16.56 7.36 -1.65
N LEU A 119 16.45 6.03 -1.57
CA LEU A 119 16.17 5.30 -0.34
C LEU A 119 17.40 4.97 0.50
N GLY A 120 18.59 5.49 0.13
CA GLY A 120 19.83 5.31 0.88
C GLY A 120 20.36 3.87 0.84
N LEU A 121 20.21 3.20 -0.29
CA LEU A 121 20.65 1.81 -0.52
C LEU A 121 21.70 1.68 -1.64
N GLY A 122 22.25 2.79 -2.12
CA GLY A 122 23.18 2.81 -3.23
C GLY A 122 24.45 1.97 -3.01
N ASP A 123 24.95 1.94 -1.76
CA ASP A 123 26.10 1.13 -1.34
C ASP A 123 25.76 -0.34 -1.06
N LYS A 124 24.49 -0.73 -1.15
CA LYS A 124 23.96 -2.06 -0.83
C LYS A 124 23.50 -2.87 -2.05
N LEU A 125 23.71 -2.36 -3.26
CA LEU A 125 23.15 -2.93 -4.50
C LEU A 125 23.38 -4.44 -4.67
N ASP A 126 24.54 -4.93 -4.29
CA ASP A 126 24.95 -6.31 -4.46
C ASP A 126 24.82 -7.16 -3.17
N LYS A 127 24.22 -6.58 -2.10
CA LYS A 127 23.90 -7.28 -0.86
C LYS A 127 22.66 -8.15 -0.99
N TYR A 128 22.63 -9.26 -0.29
CA TYR A 128 21.45 -10.12 -0.14
C TYR A 128 20.61 -9.69 1.07
N PRO A 129 19.30 -10.03 1.11
CA PRO A 129 18.44 -9.68 2.25
C PRO A 129 18.98 -10.12 3.61
N SER A 130 19.69 -11.24 3.69
CA SER A 130 20.31 -11.73 4.94
C SER A 130 21.46 -10.87 5.47
N GLU A 131 21.99 -9.99 4.64
CA GLU A 131 23.08 -9.06 4.99
C GLU A 131 22.57 -7.66 5.37
N LEU A 132 21.24 -7.47 5.36
CA LEU A 132 20.56 -6.19 5.59
C LEU A 132 19.84 -6.18 6.94
N SER A 133 19.85 -5.02 7.59
CA SER A 133 18.95 -4.76 8.72
C SER A 133 17.49 -4.80 8.32
N GLY A 134 16.56 -4.96 9.28
CA GLY A 134 15.12 -4.94 8.99
C GLY A 134 14.65 -3.68 8.29
N GLY A 135 15.16 -2.51 8.71
CA GLY A 135 14.86 -1.23 8.05
C GLY A 135 15.39 -1.14 6.62
N GLU A 136 16.58 -1.70 6.34
CA GLU A 136 17.10 -1.78 4.97
C GLU A 136 16.27 -2.72 4.10
N GLN A 137 15.85 -3.88 4.63
CA GLN A 137 14.94 -4.79 3.92
C GLN A 137 13.60 -4.14 3.59
N GLN A 138 13.02 -3.37 4.53
CA GLN A 138 11.80 -2.60 4.29
C GLN A 138 12.00 -1.59 3.15
N ARG A 139 13.10 -0.85 3.15
CA ARG A 139 13.42 0.10 2.06
C ARG A 139 13.57 -0.59 0.71
N VAL A 140 14.17 -1.79 0.66
CA VAL A 140 14.25 -2.60 -0.58
C VAL A 140 12.86 -3.00 -1.06
N SER A 141 11.96 -3.42 -0.16
CA SER A 141 10.57 -3.75 -0.49
C SER A 141 9.83 -2.55 -1.08
N ILE A 142 10.02 -1.37 -0.50
CA ILE A 142 9.47 -0.10 -0.98
C ILE A 142 10.04 0.26 -2.35
N ALA A 143 11.37 0.17 -2.53
CA ALA A 143 12.02 0.41 -3.81
C ALA A 143 11.46 -0.48 -4.92
N ARG A 144 11.26 -1.77 -4.63
CA ARG A 144 10.68 -2.74 -5.57
C ARG A 144 9.25 -2.37 -5.96
N ALA A 145 8.44 -1.94 -5.00
CA ALA A 145 7.06 -1.54 -5.24
C ALA A 145 6.98 -0.28 -6.12
N LEU A 146 7.79 0.75 -5.79
CA LEU A 146 7.82 2.02 -6.51
C LEU A 146 8.47 1.91 -7.89
N ALA A 147 9.46 1.02 -8.07
CA ALA A 147 10.08 0.78 -9.37
C ALA A 147 9.10 0.27 -10.43
N LYS A 148 7.98 -0.30 -10.01
CA LYS A 148 6.87 -0.75 -10.86
C LYS A 148 6.05 0.41 -11.44
N LYS A 149 6.20 1.66 -10.95
CA LYS A 149 5.38 2.83 -11.34
C LYS A 149 3.87 2.52 -11.28
N PRO A 150 3.33 2.13 -10.12
CA PRO A 150 1.93 1.69 -10.01
C PRO A 150 0.95 2.85 -10.22
N GLU A 151 -0.29 2.54 -10.64
CA GLU A 151 -1.41 3.47 -10.61
C GLU A 151 -2.01 3.58 -9.20
N ILE A 152 -1.95 2.48 -8.41
CA ILE A 152 -2.42 2.40 -7.04
C ILE A 152 -1.35 1.71 -6.18
N LEU A 153 -0.95 2.37 -5.10
CA LEU A 153 -0.01 1.82 -4.12
C LEU A 153 -0.75 1.52 -2.81
N PHE A 154 -0.73 0.25 -2.43
CA PHE A 154 -1.25 -0.21 -1.15
C PHE A 154 -0.12 -0.40 -0.14
N LEU A 155 -0.32 0.05 1.09
CA LEU A 155 0.64 -0.08 2.19
C LEU A 155 -0.06 -0.67 3.42
N ASP A 156 0.48 -1.76 3.94
CA ASP A 156 0.02 -2.37 5.19
C ASP A 156 1.10 -2.18 6.26
N GLU A 157 0.86 -1.25 7.20
CA GLU A 157 1.75 -0.90 8.31
C GLU A 157 3.22 -0.66 7.88
N PRO A 158 3.51 0.23 6.91
CA PRO A 158 4.82 0.31 6.26
C PRO A 158 5.96 0.77 7.17
N THR A 159 5.65 1.37 8.32
CA THR A 159 6.64 1.91 9.26
C THR A 159 6.70 1.15 10.59
N GLY A 160 5.87 0.12 10.77
CA GLY A 160 5.73 -0.58 12.06
C GLY A 160 7.01 -1.27 12.59
N ALA A 161 8.00 -1.51 11.73
CA ALA A 161 9.29 -2.11 12.08
C ALA A 161 10.48 -1.11 12.00
N LEU A 162 10.20 0.19 11.84
CA LEU A 162 11.21 1.22 11.62
C LEU A 162 11.34 2.13 12.86
N ASP A 163 12.54 2.65 13.06
CA ASP A 163 12.76 3.77 13.96
C ASP A 163 12.11 5.05 13.40
N GLU A 164 11.85 6.03 14.26
CA GLU A 164 11.18 7.27 13.91
C GLU A 164 11.84 7.99 12.74
N GLU A 165 13.17 8.19 12.80
CA GLU A 165 13.88 8.94 11.78
C GLU A 165 13.78 8.28 10.41
N THR A 166 13.96 6.97 10.35
CA THR A 166 13.84 6.17 9.12
C THR A 166 12.39 6.16 8.63
N GLY A 167 11.43 5.98 9.53
CA GLY A 167 10.00 6.00 9.20
C GLY A 167 9.55 7.33 8.58
N ARG A 168 9.95 8.46 9.16
CA ARG A 168 9.66 9.80 8.62
C ARG A 168 10.24 10.01 7.23
N LYS A 169 11.51 9.64 7.02
CA LYS A 169 12.18 9.74 5.70
C LYS A 169 11.44 8.93 4.63
N ILE A 170 10.98 7.73 4.98
CA ILE A 170 10.25 6.86 4.06
C ILE A 170 8.87 7.42 3.73
N LEU A 171 8.11 7.87 4.73
CA LEU A 171 6.80 8.49 4.50
C LEU A 171 6.94 9.73 3.62
N ASP A 172 7.86 10.63 3.94
CA ASP A 172 8.16 11.82 3.15
C ASP A 172 8.51 11.46 1.69
N TYR A 173 9.36 10.44 1.50
CA TYR A 173 9.72 9.98 0.16
C TYR A 173 8.52 9.44 -0.62
N ILE A 174 7.68 8.59 0.02
CA ILE A 174 6.48 8.02 -0.63
C ILE A 174 5.51 9.15 -1.03
N TRP A 175 5.25 10.11 -0.14
CA TRP A 175 4.34 11.22 -0.43
C TRP A 175 4.86 12.12 -1.54
N LYS A 176 6.14 12.50 -1.52
CA LYS A 176 6.78 13.26 -2.60
C LYS A 176 6.71 12.54 -3.96
N LEU A 177 6.91 11.23 -3.92
CA LEU A 177 6.83 10.43 -5.15
C LEU A 177 5.37 10.30 -5.63
N LYS A 178 4.41 10.20 -4.73
CA LYS A 178 2.96 10.23 -5.03
C LYS A 178 2.58 11.54 -5.72
N GLU A 179 3.03 12.68 -5.20
CA GLU A 179 2.79 13.97 -5.85
C GLU A 179 3.42 14.05 -7.24
N LYS A 180 4.64 13.55 -7.40
CA LYS A 180 5.36 13.56 -8.67
C LYS A 180 4.75 12.64 -9.72
N LEU A 181 4.30 11.46 -9.33
CA LEU A 181 3.84 10.39 -10.24
C LEU A 181 2.31 10.30 -10.36
N GLY A 182 1.56 10.90 -9.44
CA GLY A 182 0.10 10.96 -9.48
C GLY A 182 -0.60 9.61 -9.26
N PHE A 183 -0.03 8.68 -8.51
CA PHE A 183 -0.73 7.45 -8.16
C PHE A 183 -1.69 7.65 -6.97
N THR A 184 -2.69 6.78 -6.84
CA THR A 184 -3.54 6.71 -5.65
C THR A 184 -2.80 5.96 -4.55
N LEU A 185 -2.75 6.52 -3.34
CA LEU A 185 -2.11 5.92 -2.17
C LEU A 185 -3.19 5.44 -1.20
N ILE A 186 -3.14 4.17 -0.77
CA ILE A 186 -4.04 3.63 0.24
C ILE A 186 -3.20 2.92 1.31
N MET A 187 -3.18 3.48 2.50
CA MET A 187 -2.41 2.96 3.63
C MET A 187 -3.32 2.47 4.74
N VAL A 188 -2.99 1.33 5.31
CA VAL A 188 -3.53 0.87 6.60
C VAL A 188 -2.50 1.12 7.68
N THR A 189 -2.92 1.72 8.77
CA THR A 189 -2.09 1.88 9.98
C THR A 189 -2.96 1.95 11.24
N HIS A 190 -2.37 1.69 12.38
CA HIS A 190 -2.97 1.96 13.70
C HIS A 190 -2.44 3.26 14.32
N ASN A 191 -1.40 3.87 13.72
CA ASN A 191 -0.86 5.14 14.17
C ASN A 191 -1.73 6.30 13.65
N GLN A 192 -2.41 6.99 14.57
CA GLN A 192 -3.29 8.11 14.24
C GLN A 192 -2.54 9.30 13.66
N ASN A 193 -1.32 9.54 14.11
CA ASN A 193 -0.54 10.69 13.67
C ASN A 193 -0.16 10.58 12.17
N ILE A 194 0.08 9.36 11.68
CA ILE A 194 0.33 9.14 10.25
C ILE A 194 -0.92 9.47 9.40
N ALA A 195 -2.12 9.31 9.96
CA ALA A 195 -3.34 9.65 9.24
C ALA A 195 -3.47 11.15 8.97
N ASP A 196 -2.86 11.98 9.79
CA ASP A 196 -2.88 13.45 9.59
C ASP A 196 -2.10 13.89 8.32
N MET A 197 -1.30 13.00 7.74
CA MET A 197 -0.66 13.21 6.44
C MET A 197 -1.61 13.04 5.25
N ALA A 198 -2.69 12.31 5.41
CA ALA A 198 -3.60 11.97 4.31
C ALA A 198 -4.72 13.00 4.15
N ARG A 199 -5.18 13.16 2.90
CA ARG A 199 -6.37 13.98 2.58
C ARG A 199 -7.66 13.29 2.98
N THR A 200 -7.70 11.96 2.88
CA THR A 200 -8.88 11.16 3.24
C THR A 200 -8.54 10.18 4.35
N ILE A 201 -9.25 10.28 5.46
CA ILE A 201 -9.11 9.39 6.61
C ILE A 201 -10.37 8.54 6.73
N ILE A 202 -10.22 7.22 6.70
CA ILE A 202 -11.30 6.27 6.83
C ILE A 202 -11.16 5.52 8.14
N ARG A 203 -12.17 5.60 9.00
CA ARG A 203 -12.18 4.85 10.26
C ARG A 203 -13.00 3.56 10.12
N VAL A 204 -12.36 2.44 10.39
CA VAL A 204 -12.98 1.11 10.33
C VAL A 204 -13.10 0.52 11.74
N ASN A 205 -14.27 0.03 12.09
CA ASN A 205 -14.50 -0.70 13.33
C ASN A 205 -15.46 -1.88 13.09
N SER A 206 -15.09 -3.04 13.63
CA SER A 206 -15.91 -4.26 13.62
C SER A 206 -16.47 -4.61 12.23
N GLY A 207 -15.66 -4.39 11.18
CA GLY A 207 -15.98 -4.71 9.79
C GLY A 207 -16.89 -3.71 9.08
N LYS A 208 -17.02 -2.49 9.62
CA LYS A 208 -17.79 -1.40 9.01
C LYS A 208 -16.96 -0.13 8.95
N ILE A 209 -17.23 0.72 7.96
CA ILE A 209 -16.77 2.11 7.96
C ILE A 209 -17.68 2.87 8.93
N ILE A 210 -17.09 3.51 9.92
CA ILE A 210 -17.79 4.31 10.91
C ILE A 210 -17.66 5.80 10.64
N GLU A 211 -16.63 6.22 9.90
CA GLU A 211 -16.40 7.61 9.58
C GLU A 211 -15.50 7.73 8.34
N VAL A 212 -15.74 8.74 7.52
CA VAL A 212 -14.86 9.20 6.44
C VAL A 212 -14.66 10.69 6.63
N VAL A 213 -13.43 11.12 6.82
CA VAL A 213 -13.06 12.51 7.06
C VAL A 213 -12.20 13.02 5.93
N THR A 214 -12.52 14.19 5.39
CA THR A 214 -11.62 14.93 4.52
C THR A 214 -10.76 15.84 5.37
N ASN A 215 -9.44 15.73 5.23
CA ASN A 215 -8.45 16.56 5.89
C ASN A 215 -8.00 17.66 4.91
N ASP A 216 -8.44 18.88 5.15
CA ASP A 216 -8.14 20.04 4.30
C ASP A 216 -6.72 20.60 4.51
N GLN A 217 -6.03 20.14 5.56
CA GLN A 217 -4.68 20.60 5.93
C GLN A 217 -3.78 19.40 6.27
N PRO A 218 -3.43 18.55 5.29
CA PRO A 218 -2.53 17.43 5.50
C PRO A 218 -1.16 17.93 6.01
N GLN A 219 -0.64 17.23 7.02
CA GLN A 219 0.68 17.51 7.59
C GLN A 219 1.77 16.76 6.81
N THR A 220 3.00 17.26 6.89
CA THR A 220 4.16 16.53 6.38
C THR A 220 4.63 15.45 7.36
N ALA A 221 5.45 14.52 6.91
CA ALA A 221 6.02 13.47 7.76
C ALA A 221 6.84 14.02 8.95
N TYR A 222 7.29 15.28 8.88
CA TYR A 222 8.08 15.93 9.94
C TYR A 222 7.24 16.77 10.90
N GLU A 223 5.98 17.03 10.57
CA GLU A 223 5.04 17.80 11.42
C GLU A 223 4.16 16.91 12.28
N ILE A 224 3.91 15.68 11.85
CA ILE A 224 3.12 14.70 12.63
C ILE A 224 3.87 14.26 13.90
N GLY A 225 3.16 13.84 14.94
CA GLY A 225 3.72 13.07 16.05
C GLY A 225 4.21 11.68 15.57
N TRP A 226 4.95 10.97 16.43
CA TRP A 226 5.41 9.61 16.10
C TRP A 226 4.91 8.60 17.13
#